data_6dc98c32a4c001cad4aaccffdaf31637
#
_entry.id   6dc98c32a4c001cad4aaccffdaf31637
#
_cell.length_a   1.000
_cell.length_b   1.000
_cell.length_c   1.000
_cell.angle_alpha   90.00
_cell.angle_beta   90.00
_cell.angle_gamma   90.00
#
_symmetry.space_group_name_H-M   'P 1'
#
loop_
_entity.id
_entity.type
_entity.pdbx_description
1 polymer ?
#
loop_
_entity_poly.entity_id
_entity_poly.type
_entity_poly.pdbx_seq_one_letter_code
_entity_poly.pdbx_strand_id
1 'polypeptide(L)'
;NGWRYGAPIIPGEVTLNDLYNIIPMNPPISTVELIGEEIVAMLEENLERTFARDPYDQMGGYVKRSLGFNAYIKIENPPGQRVQEVFVGDEPLQTGRYYPTTFVTEQGVAGKYGRNRRHHTERSIEALKTYLSRYSPLRAELRGTFVAV
;
A
#
# COMPACT_ATOMS: atom_id res chain seq x y z
N ASN A 1 1.11 2.03 -3.53
CA ASN A 1 2.34 2.52 -4.18
C ASN A 1 1.98 3.47 -5.33
N GLY A 2 2.96 4.08 -5.96
CA GLY A 2 2.74 5.07 -7.02
C GLY A 2 2.75 6.51 -6.50
N TRP A 3 3.09 6.68 -5.25
CA TRP A 3 3.25 7.97 -4.60
C TRP A 3 4.70 8.41 -4.71
N ARG A 4 4.90 9.68 -5.00
CA ARG A 4 6.24 10.26 -4.99
C ARG A 4 6.45 11.00 -3.68
N TYR A 5 7.57 10.74 -3.04
CA TYR A 5 7.97 11.38 -1.79
C TYR A 5 9.16 12.29 -2.02
N GLY A 6 9.14 13.01 -3.13
CA GLY A 6 10.28 13.78 -3.58
C GLY A 6 10.53 15.07 -2.80
N ALA A 7 9.49 15.64 -2.21
CA ALA A 7 9.63 16.86 -1.41
C ALA A 7 8.94 16.68 -0.05
N PRO A 8 9.56 17.05 1.05
CA PRO A 8 8.92 17.06 2.36
C PRO A 8 7.83 18.15 2.38
N ILE A 9 6.69 17.83 2.98
CA ILE A 9 5.69 18.84 3.32
C ILE A 9 6.03 19.35 4.72
N ILE A 10 6.38 20.62 4.79
CA ILE A 10 6.69 21.26 6.07
C ILE A 10 5.41 21.49 6.89
N PRO A 11 5.50 21.53 8.23
CA PRO A 11 4.34 21.88 9.06
C PRO A 11 3.78 23.26 8.67
N GLY A 12 2.47 23.35 8.52
CA GLY A 12 1.78 24.56 8.12
C GLY A 12 0.60 24.31 7.22
N GLU A 13 0.26 25.28 6.41
CA GLU A 13 -0.80 25.18 5.42
C GLU A 13 -0.37 24.26 4.27
N VAL A 14 -1.22 23.27 3.94
CA VAL A 14 -0.99 22.35 2.82
C VAL A 14 -1.70 22.89 1.59
N THR A 15 -0.93 23.18 0.54
CA THR A 15 -1.43 23.69 -0.73
C THR A 15 -1.78 22.56 -1.70
N LEU A 16 -2.52 22.91 -2.75
CA LEU A 16 -2.81 21.95 -3.83
C LEU A 16 -1.52 21.50 -4.54
N ASN A 17 -0.53 22.37 -4.65
CA ASN A 17 0.78 22.02 -5.21
C ASN A 17 1.49 20.93 -4.37
N ASP A 18 1.37 21.00 -3.05
CA ASP A 18 1.96 19.96 -2.18
C ASP A 18 1.29 18.59 -2.42
N LEU A 19 -0.02 18.56 -2.63
CA LEU A 19 -0.72 17.33 -2.94
C LEU A 19 -0.29 16.75 -4.30
N TYR A 20 -0.12 17.59 -5.33
CA TYR A 20 0.40 17.16 -6.62
C TYR A 20 1.87 16.73 -6.56
N ASN A 21 2.67 17.27 -5.64
CA ASN A 21 4.03 16.75 -5.40
C ASN A 21 4.02 15.33 -4.82
N ILE A 22 3.02 14.99 -4.01
CA ILE A 22 2.86 13.62 -3.49
C ILE A 22 2.38 12.68 -4.58
N ILE A 23 1.32 13.04 -5.31
CA ILE A 23 0.66 12.17 -6.28
C ILE A 23 0.37 12.88 -7.60
N PRO A 24 1.42 13.16 -8.41
CA PRO A 24 1.30 13.98 -9.62
C PRO A 24 0.37 13.42 -10.67
N MET A 25 0.22 12.11 -10.76
CA MET A 25 -0.65 11.45 -11.75
C MET A 25 -2.13 11.53 -11.40
N ASN A 26 -2.47 11.87 -10.16
CA ASN A 26 -3.84 11.96 -9.66
C ASN A 26 -4.74 10.81 -10.17
N PRO A 27 -4.37 9.53 -9.93
CA PRO A 27 -5.15 8.41 -10.42
C PRO A 27 -6.53 8.33 -9.75
N PRO A 28 -7.50 7.65 -10.37
CA PRO A 28 -8.78 7.36 -9.72
C PRO A 28 -8.58 6.43 -8.52
N ILE A 29 -9.45 6.56 -7.53
CA ILE A 29 -9.55 5.60 -6.44
C ILE A 29 -10.13 4.30 -6.99
N SER A 30 -9.60 3.19 -6.56
CA SER A 30 -10.08 1.86 -6.94
C SER A 30 -10.31 0.99 -5.72
N THR A 31 -11.28 0.10 -5.82
CA THR A 31 -11.57 -0.90 -4.77
C THR A 31 -11.58 -2.30 -5.35
N VAL A 32 -11.26 -3.26 -4.50
CA VAL A 32 -11.23 -4.69 -4.83
C VAL A 32 -11.46 -5.50 -3.54
N GLU A 33 -11.98 -6.70 -3.67
CA GLU A 33 -12.01 -7.68 -2.57
C GLU A 33 -10.88 -8.68 -2.75
N LEU A 34 -9.92 -8.70 -1.82
CA LEU A 34 -8.82 -9.66 -1.79
C LEU A 34 -9.14 -10.76 -0.78
N ILE A 35 -8.95 -12.03 -1.15
CA ILE A 35 -8.95 -13.11 -0.17
C ILE A 35 -7.60 -13.13 0.57
N GLY A 36 -7.58 -13.58 1.81
CA GLY A 36 -6.37 -13.55 2.63
C GLY A 36 -5.16 -14.24 1.99
N GLU A 37 -5.38 -15.36 1.29
CA GLU A 37 -4.32 -16.02 0.51
C GLU A 37 -3.69 -15.12 -0.55
N GLU A 38 -4.50 -14.32 -1.26
CA GLU A 38 -4.00 -13.38 -2.26
C GLU A 38 -3.21 -12.24 -1.63
N ILE A 39 -3.58 -11.81 -0.42
CA ILE A 39 -2.82 -10.80 0.32
C ILE A 39 -1.41 -11.32 0.61
N VAL A 40 -1.28 -12.54 1.14
CA VAL A 40 0.02 -13.17 1.40
C VAL A 40 0.81 -13.33 0.10
N ALA A 41 0.19 -13.89 -0.94
CA ALA A 41 0.85 -14.09 -2.23
C ALA A 41 1.34 -12.76 -2.85
N MET A 42 0.55 -11.71 -2.76
CA MET A 42 0.92 -10.36 -3.24
C MET A 42 2.08 -9.77 -2.45
N LEU A 43 2.15 -10.01 -1.14
CA LEU A 43 3.24 -9.56 -0.29
C LEU A 43 4.52 -10.34 -0.60
N GLU A 44 4.44 -11.66 -0.71
CA GLU A 44 5.59 -12.51 -1.08
C GLU A 44 6.17 -12.11 -2.44
N GLU A 45 5.31 -11.91 -3.45
CA GLU A 45 5.75 -11.44 -4.78
C GLU A 45 6.45 -10.07 -4.68
N ASN A 46 5.92 -9.15 -3.88
CA ASN A 46 6.55 -7.84 -3.71
C ASN A 46 7.91 -7.93 -3.00
N LEU A 47 8.00 -8.75 -1.96
CA LEU A 47 9.25 -8.95 -1.23
C LEU A 47 10.30 -9.62 -2.12
N GLU A 48 9.92 -10.62 -2.91
CA GLU A 48 10.82 -11.24 -3.87
C GLU A 48 11.37 -10.22 -4.86
N ARG A 49 10.49 -9.44 -5.49
CA ARG A 49 10.89 -8.41 -6.46
C ARG A 49 11.68 -7.25 -5.87
N THR A 50 11.57 -7.03 -4.55
CA THR A 50 12.33 -5.99 -3.85
C THR A 50 13.72 -6.48 -3.44
N PHE A 51 13.81 -7.75 -3.01
CA PHE A 51 15.01 -8.34 -2.39
C PHE A 51 15.59 -9.52 -3.18
N ALA A 52 15.23 -9.64 -4.47
CA ALA A 52 15.82 -10.66 -5.34
C ALA A 52 17.35 -10.56 -5.37
N ARG A 53 18.02 -11.70 -5.38
CA ARG A 53 19.49 -11.76 -5.50
C ARG A 53 19.97 -11.33 -6.87
N ASP A 54 19.24 -11.72 -7.91
CA ASP A 54 19.53 -11.30 -9.27
C ASP A 54 18.98 -9.89 -9.51
N PRO A 55 19.81 -8.92 -9.85
CA PRO A 55 19.36 -7.56 -10.15
C PRO A 55 18.32 -7.47 -11.27
N TYR A 56 18.32 -8.42 -12.21
CA TYR A 56 17.36 -8.47 -13.32
C TYR A 56 15.96 -8.90 -12.86
N ASP A 57 15.85 -9.59 -11.74
CA ASP A 57 14.57 -9.99 -11.15
C ASP A 57 13.98 -8.89 -10.24
N GLN A 58 14.76 -7.88 -9.91
CA GLN A 58 14.28 -6.77 -9.09
C GLN A 58 13.36 -5.84 -9.88
N MET A 59 12.18 -5.60 -9.35
CA MET A 59 11.18 -4.70 -9.94
C MET A 59 10.69 -3.68 -8.92
N GLY A 60 11.40 -2.59 -8.82
CA GLY A 60 11.15 -1.56 -7.83
C GLY A 60 11.96 -1.80 -6.56
N GLY A 61 12.23 -0.76 -5.80
CA GLY A 61 13.13 -0.79 -4.64
C GLY A 61 12.45 -0.59 -3.31
N TYR A 62 11.17 -0.94 -3.16
CA TYR A 62 10.46 -0.70 -1.91
C TYR A 62 9.32 -1.69 -1.67
N VAL A 63 9.12 -1.98 -0.40
CA VAL A 63 8.01 -2.79 0.10
C VAL A 63 6.71 -2.00 -0.03
N LYS A 64 5.61 -2.69 -0.32
CA LYS A 64 4.27 -2.08 -0.39
C LYS A 64 3.95 -1.32 0.89
N ARG A 65 3.37 -0.14 0.72
CA ARG A 65 2.86 0.64 1.84
C ARG A 65 1.37 0.41 1.97
N SER A 66 0.93 0.23 3.19
CA SER A 66 -0.46 -0.09 3.50
C SER A 66 -0.91 0.64 4.75
N LEU A 67 -2.21 0.75 4.89
CA LEU A 67 -2.90 1.11 6.11
C LEU A 67 -3.97 0.05 6.37
N GLY A 68 -4.14 -0.34 7.62
CA GLY A 68 -5.15 -1.32 8.03
C GLY A 68 -4.64 -2.76 8.12
N PHE A 69 -3.38 -3.02 7.75
CA PHE A 69 -2.73 -4.28 8.10
C PHE A 69 -1.26 -4.09 8.52
N ASN A 70 -0.75 -5.02 9.30
CA ASN A 70 0.65 -5.12 9.69
C ASN A 70 1.19 -6.48 9.25
N ALA A 71 2.42 -6.51 8.76
CA ALA A 71 3.08 -7.74 8.33
C ALA A 71 4.46 -7.87 8.99
N TYR A 72 4.72 -9.05 9.55
CA TYR A 72 6.04 -9.45 10.04
C TYR A 72 6.72 -10.25 8.96
N ILE A 73 7.93 -9.85 8.59
CA ILE A 73 8.65 -10.40 7.45
C ILE A 73 10.06 -10.82 7.84
N LYS A 74 10.57 -11.86 7.19
CA LYS A 74 11.96 -12.30 7.29
C LYS A 74 12.59 -12.34 5.90
N ILE A 75 13.39 -11.33 5.62
CA ILE A 75 13.93 -11.08 4.27
C ILE A 75 14.86 -12.22 3.82
N GLU A 76 15.59 -12.82 4.76
CA GLU A 76 16.56 -13.88 4.51
C GLU A 76 15.93 -15.22 4.13
N ASN A 77 14.64 -15.39 4.40
CA ASN A 77 13.95 -16.61 4.04
C ASN A 77 13.87 -16.80 2.51
N PRO A 78 13.76 -18.05 2.06
CA PRO A 78 13.55 -18.36 0.66
C PRO A 78 12.30 -17.68 0.08
N PRO A 79 12.23 -17.48 -1.25
CA PRO A 79 11.04 -17.01 -1.94
C PRO A 79 9.76 -17.77 -1.51
N GLY A 80 8.69 -17.04 -1.27
CA GLY A 80 7.41 -17.59 -0.82
C GLY A 80 7.33 -17.95 0.68
N GLN A 81 8.37 -17.63 1.47
CA GLN A 81 8.43 -17.88 2.91
C GLN A 81 8.90 -16.65 3.71
N ARG A 82 8.87 -15.48 3.10
CA ARG A 82 9.33 -14.24 3.72
C ARG A 82 8.27 -13.59 4.61
N VAL A 83 7.01 -13.79 4.32
CA VAL A 83 5.90 -13.35 5.17
C VAL A 83 5.72 -14.34 6.31
N GLN A 84 5.86 -13.88 7.54
CA GLN A 84 5.73 -14.72 8.74
C GLN A 84 4.32 -14.63 9.29
N GLU A 85 3.85 -13.42 9.56
CA GLU A 85 2.52 -13.16 10.10
C GLU A 85 1.94 -11.91 9.46
N VAL A 86 0.64 -11.88 9.30
CA VAL A 86 -0.12 -10.72 8.85
C VAL A 86 -1.31 -10.53 9.77
N PHE A 87 -1.50 -9.29 10.21
CA PHE A 87 -2.67 -8.87 11.00
C PHE A 87 -3.46 -7.83 10.21
N VAL A 88 -4.77 -7.98 10.18
CA VAL A 88 -5.69 -6.96 9.62
C VAL A 88 -6.44 -6.31 10.78
N GLY A 89 -6.18 -5.03 11.00
CA GLY A 89 -6.49 -4.41 12.28
C GLY A 89 -5.66 -5.10 13.38
N ASP A 90 -6.33 -5.58 14.41
CA ASP A 90 -5.73 -6.29 15.55
C ASP A 90 -5.90 -7.83 15.48
N GLU A 91 -6.49 -8.34 14.39
CA GLU A 91 -6.77 -9.77 14.23
C GLU A 91 -5.80 -10.43 13.23
N PRO A 92 -5.36 -11.67 13.48
CA PRO A 92 -4.60 -12.44 12.51
C PRO A 92 -5.37 -12.59 11.20
N LEU A 93 -4.66 -12.46 10.07
CA LEU A 93 -5.22 -12.64 8.74
C LEU A 93 -5.80 -14.06 8.60
N GLN A 94 -7.04 -14.14 8.17
CA GLN A 94 -7.70 -15.41 7.83
C GLN A 94 -7.60 -15.65 6.32
N THR A 95 -6.95 -16.71 5.90
CA THR A 95 -6.65 -16.99 4.49
C THR A 95 -7.91 -17.07 3.62
N GLY A 96 -8.97 -17.68 4.11
CA GLY A 96 -10.26 -17.85 3.41
C GLY A 96 -11.21 -16.64 3.48
N ARG A 97 -10.86 -15.59 4.21
CA ARG A 97 -11.72 -14.40 4.38
C ARG A 97 -11.43 -13.35 3.29
N TYR A 98 -12.48 -12.69 2.80
CA TYR A 98 -12.35 -11.54 1.89
C TYR A 98 -12.21 -10.23 2.66
N TYR A 99 -11.29 -9.40 2.19
CA TYR A 99 -10.97 -8.09 2.76
C TYR A 99 -11.18 -7.00 1.72
N PRO A 100 -12.13 -6.07 1.95
CA PRO A 100 -12.29 -4.90 1.11
C PRO A 100 -11.01 -4.07 1.12
N THR A 101 -10.46 -3.82 -0.05
CA THR A 101 -9.18 -3.14 -0.22
C THR A 101 -9.32 -1.96 -1.16
N THR A 102 -8.78 -0.80 -0.75
CA THR A 102 -8.71 0.40 -1.58
C THR A 102 -7.28 0.59 -2.08
N PHE A 103 -7.12 0.96 -3.33
CA PHE A 103 -5.82 1.20 -3.94
C PHE A 103 -5.91 2.28 -5.02
N VAL A 104 -4.77 2.80 -5.46
CA VAL A 104 -4.73 3.90 -6.44
C VAL A 104 -3.94 3.57 -7.71
N THR A 105 -3.17 2.49 -7.72
CA THR A 105 -2.37 2.07 -8.89
C THR A 105 -2.30 0.56 -9.00
N GLU A 106 -2.07 0.04 -10.22
CA GLU A 106 -1.82 -1.39 -10.45
C GLU A 106 -0.61 -1.92 -9.66
N GLN A 107 0.35 -1.06 -9.34
CA GLN A 107 1.47 -1.42 -8.45
C GLN A 107 1.00 -1.66 -7.00
N GLY A 108 -0.10 -1.04 -6.58
CA GLY A 108 -0.73 -1.31 -5.29
C GLY A 108 -1.34 -2.70 -5.26
N VAL A 109 -2.25 -2.99 -6.20
CA VAL A 109 -2.88 -4.31 -6.35
C VAL A 109 -2.92 -4.67 -7.83
N ALA A 110 -2.08 -5.60 -8.26
CA ALA A 110 -2.01 -6.05 -9.65
C ALA A 110 -3.34 -6.67 -10.12
N GLY A 111 -3.65 -6.54 -11.42
CA GLY A 111 -4.92 -6.95 -12.01
C GLY A 111 -5.26 -8.43 -11.85
N LYS A 112 -4.26 -9.28 -11.61
CA LYS A 112 -4.45 -10.72 -11.37
C LYS A 112 -5.02 -11.08 -9.99
N TYR A 113 -5.03 -10.14 -9.03
CA TYR A 113 -5.51 -10.36 -7.66
C TYR A 113 -6.90 -9.76 -7.45
N GLY A 114 -7.69 -10.47 -6.67
CA GLY A 114 -8.98 -10.03 -6.16
C GLY A 114 -10.15 -10.13 -7.13
N ARG A 115 -11.32 -9.94 -6.57
CA ARG A 115 -12.60 -9.92 -7.30
C ARG A 115 -13.33 -8.61 -7.10
N ASN A 116 -14.41 -8.39 -7.83
CA ASN A 116 -15.27 -7.20 -7.70
C ASN A 116 -14.50 -5.88 -7.82
N ARG A 117 -13.45 -5.84 -8.65
CA ARG A 117 -12.65 -4.64 -8.89
C ARG A 117 -13.51 -3.55 -9.50
N ARG A 118 -13.40 -2.34 -8.93
CA ARG A 118 -14.12 -1.15 -9.39
C ARG A 118 -13.17 0.04 -9.42
N HIS A 119 -13.27 0.82 -10.48
CA HIS A 119 -12.61 2.12 -10.59
C HIS A 119 -13.68 3.21 -10.36
N HIS A 120 -13.44 4.06 -9.38
CA HIS A 120 -14.36 5.14 -9.03
C HIS A 120 -14.04 6.39 -9.84
N THR A 121 -15.00 7.29 -9.94
CA THR A 121 -14.81 8.60 -10.59
C THR A 121 -13.98 9.54 -9.73
N GLU A 122 -13.99 9.35 -8.41
CA GLU A 122 -13.23 10.15 -7.46
C GLU A 122 -11.72 9.92 -7.65
N ARG A 123 -10.98 11.01 -7.66
CA ARG A 123 -9.53 10.99 -7.82
C ARG A 123 -8.81 11.17 -6.50
N SER A 124 -7.58 10.71 -6.45
CA SER A 124 -6.75 10.67 -5.23
C SER A 124 -6.58 12.04 -4.57
N ILE A 125 -6.39 13.11 -5.35
CA ILE A 125 -6.24 14.47 -4.79
C ILE A 125 -7.55 14.97 -4.19
N GLU A 126 -8.68 14.68 -4.80
CA GLU A 126 -9.98 15.08 -4.26
C GLU A 126 -10.27 14.35 -2.94
N ALA A 127 -9.95 13.05 -2.88
CA ALA A 127 -10.06 12.29 -1.64
C ALA A 127 -9.13 12.84 -0.55
N LEU A 128 -7.87 13.20 -0.89
CA LEU A 128 -6.93 13.83 0.05
C LEU A 128 -7.43 15.19 0.54
N LYS A 129 -7.93 16.05 -0.35
CA LYS A 129 -8.50 17.34 0.04
C LYS A 129 -9.65 17.17 1.02
N THR A 130 -10.59 16.27 0.70
CA THR A 130 -11.72 15.95 1.58
C THR A 130 -11.26 15.46 2.94
N TYR A 131 -10.28 14.54 2.97
CA TYR A 131 -9.72 14.03 4.20
C TYR A 131 -9.05 15.12 5.04
N LEU A 132 -8.16 15.90 4.44
CA LEU A 132 -7.44 16.97 5.12
C LEU A 132 -8.39 18.06 5.65
N SER A 133 -9.39 18.45 4.86
CA SER A 133 -10.39 19.43 5.30
C SER A 133 -11.20 18.95 6.52
N ARG A 134 -11.43 17.64 6.60
CA ARG A 134 -12.20 17.04 7.69
C ARG A 134 -11.39 16.86 8.97
N TYR A 135 -10.09 16.56 8.85
CA TYR A 135 -9.23 16.17 9.97
C TYR A 135 -8.10 17.16 10.27
N SER A 136 -8.19 18.39 9.75
CA SER A 136 -7.21 19.45 10.03
C SER A 136 -7.38 20.01 11.46
N PRO A 137 -6.28 20.30 12.19
CA PRO A 137 -4.89 20.05 11.82
C PRO A 137 -4.50 18.56 11.92
N LEU A 138 -3.96 18.01 10.85
CA LEU A 138 -3.53 16.61 10.81
C LEU A 138 -2.16 16.46 11.48
N ARG A 139 -2.06 15.52 12.41
CA ARG A 139 -0.77 15.00 12.91
C ARG A 139 -0.57 13.62 12.35
N ALA A 140 0.42 13.48 11.48
CA ALA A 140 0.80 12.18 10.94
C ALA A 140 1.63 11.41 11.98
N GLU A 141 1.20 10.20 12.33
CA GLU A 141 1.99 9.26 13.11
C GLU A 141 2.66 8.27 12.17
N LEU A 142 3.96 8.04 12.37
CA LEU A 142 4.67 6.99 11.67
C LEU A 142 4.24 5.65 12.24
N ARG A 143 3.52 4.87 11.44
CA ARG A 143 3.13 3.49 11.76
C ARG A 143 3.98 2.55 10.92
N GLY A 144 4.80 1.73 11.57
CA GLY A 144 5.50 0.63 10.92
C GLY A 144 4.47 -0.45 10.54
N THR A 145 4.15 -0.58 9.26
CA THR A 145 3.22 -1.62 8.78
C THR A 145 3.95 -2.88 8.33
N PHE A 146 5.26 -2.80 8.13
CA PHE A 146 6.14 -3.93 7.89
C PHE A 146 7.26 -3.93 8.92
N VAL A 147 7.41 -5.06 9.61
CA VAL A 147 8.40 -5.28 10.65
C VAL A 147 9.29 -6.44 10.23
N ALA A 148 10.58 -6.19 10.07
CA ALA A 148 11.56 -7.25 9.86
C ALA A 148 11.87 -7.94 11.19
N VAL A 149 11.84 -9.29 11.21
CA VAL A 149 12.05 -10.15 12.37
C VAL A 149 13.15 -11.18 12.13
#